data_b8b3de0a51f50fa39f2b0b10ee19659c
#
_entry.id   b8b3de0a51f50fa39f2b0b10ee19659c
#
_cell.length_a   1.000
_cell.length_b   1.000
_cell.length_c   1.000
_cell.angle_alpha   90.00
_cell.angle_beta   90.00
_cell.angle_gamma   90.00
#
_symmetry.space_group_name_H-M   'P 1'
#
loop_
_entity.id
_entity.type
_entity.pdbx_description
1 polymer ?
#
loop_
_entity_poly.entity_id
_entity_poly.type
_entity_poly.pdbx_seq_one_letter_code
_entity_poly.pdbx_strand_id
1 'polypeptide(L)'
;MRARLGTTQGVKVRLTAVSKHFRARRGELVALDGVSIDIAGGEFVAIVGPSGCGKSTLLRLIAGLYAPTGGTVEIQESADGRPPTAMVFQEHALFPWLTVRANVMFGPRNRGVSKRAAAELADAQLVRMGLGRFGDYFPHQLSGGMKQRVGIARALAQNPEILLMDEPLGALDAQTRTLLQEQILELRQETGPTTVYVTHAIDEAIFLADRVVLMTARPGRVKEDILVDLPSSGPGVRGTAEFARLSQEIWNHLRAEVEAAMAAESAP
;
A
#
# COMPACT_ATOMS: atom_id res chain seq x y z
N MET A 1 -7.07 -18.68 -14.08
CA MET A 1 -8.42 -18.78 -13.49
C MET A 1 -8.31 -18.25 -12.08
N ARG A 2 -8.63 -16.95 -11.87
CA ARG A 2 -8.70 -16.38 -10.52
C ARG A 2 -9.75 -17.22 -9.79
N ALA A 3 -9.33 -17.96 -8.76
CA ALA A 3 -10.29 -18.50 -7.82
C ALA A 3 -11.07 -17.30 -7.29
N ARG A 4 -12.39 -17.26 -7.53
CA ARG A 4 -13.28 -16.33 -6.83
C ARG A 4 -12.98 -16.54 -5.35
N LEU A 5 -12.37 -15.54 -4.70
CA LEU A 5 -12.26 -15.53 -3.26
C LEU A 5 -13.70 -15.64 -2.76
N GLY A 6 -14.06 -16.85 -2.41
CA GLY A 6 -15.37 -17.11 -1.81
C GLY A 6 -15.47 -16.22 -0.58
N THR A 7 -16.51 -15.43 -0.51
CA THR A 7 -16.92 -14.48 0.52
C THR A 7 -17.13 -15.14 1.90
N THR A 8 -16.12 -15.84 2.42
CA THR A 8 -16.13 -16.46 3.75
C THR A 8 -15.12 -15.88 4.72
N GLN A 9 -14.25 -14.96 4.28
CA GLN A 9 -13.40 -14.22 5.21
C GLN A 9 -14.14 -12.94 5.63
N GLY A 10 -14.34 -12.78 6.97
CA GLY A 10 -14.96 -11.58 7.55
C GLY A 10 -14.22 -10.29 7.19
N VAL A 11 -14.87 -9.16 7.45
CA VAL A 11 -14.25 -7.83 7.29
C VAL A 11 -13.01 -7.75 8.18
N LYS A 12 -11.86 -7.45 7.58
CA LYS A 12 -10.58 -7.33 8.28
C LYS A 12 -10.28 -5.90 8.73
N VAL A 13 -10.64 -4.93 7.91
CA VAL A 13 -10.56 -3.49 8.22
C VAL A 13 -11.90 -2.86 7.92
N ARG A 14 -12.45 -2.13 8.89
CA ARG A 14 -13.65 -1.33 8.73
C ARG A 14 -13.39 0.12 9.07
N LEU A 15 -13.68 1.00 8.12
CA LEU A 15 -13.73 2.44 8.32
C LEU A 15 -15.19 2.88 8.26
N THR A 16 -15.65 3.60 9.28
CA THR A 16 -17.02 4.11 9.34
C THR A 16 -17.01 5.61 9.52
N ALA A 17 -17.44 6.34 8.49
CA ALA A 17 -17.52 7.81 8.44
C ALA A 17 -16.24 8.52 8.93
N VAL A 18 -15.07 7.98 8.58
CA VAL A 18 -13.77 8.45 9.07
C VAL A 18 -13.46 9.83 8.51
N SER A 19 -13.20 10.78 9.40
CA SER A 19 -12.77 12.14 9.09
C SER A 19 -11.44 12.44 9.75
N LYS A 20 -10.59 13.25 9.08
CA LYS A 20 -9.33 13.70 9.64
C LYS A 20 -9.08 15.16 9.31
N HIS A 21 -8.97 15.95 10.37
CA HIS A 21 -8.67 17.37 10.32
C HIS A 21 -7.30 17.61 10.94
N PHE A 22 -6.54 18.52 10.36
CA PHE A 22 -5.26 18.98 10.89
C PHE A 22 -5.35 20.48 11.21
N ARG A 23 -4.79 20.87 12.33
CA ARG A 23 -4.60 22.29 12.66
C ARG A 23 -3.47 22.85 11.78
N ALA A 24 -3.77 23.89 11.01
CA ALA A 24 -2.79 24.61 10.21
C ALA A 24 -2.63 26.03 10.72
N ARG A 25 -1.52 26.71 10.33
CA ARG A 25 -1.27 28.11 10.76
C ARG A 25 -2.40 29.10 10.37
N ARG A 26 -3.16 28.80 9.34
CA ARG A 26 -4.25 29.64 8.79
C ARG A 26 -5.62 28.94 8.85
N GLY A 27 -5.90 28.18 9.94
CA GLY A 27 -7.19 27.53 10.11
C GLY A 27 -7.10 26.00 10.19
N GLU A 28 -8.14 25.33 9.78
CA GLU A 28 -8.28 23.89 9.80
C GLU A 28 -8.14 23.32 8.39
N LEU A 29 -7.35 22.26 8.23
CA LEU A 29 -7.20 21.53 6.99
C LEU A 29 -7.98 20.22 7.09
N VAL A 30 -9.07 20.08 6.35
CA VAL A 30 -9.81 18.83 6.22
C VAL A 30 -9.11 17.94 5.20
N ALA A 31 -8.45 16.89 5.68
CA ALA A 31 -7.77 15.94 4.80
C ALA A 31 -8.71 14.83 4.32
N LEU A 32 -9.55 14.30 5.21
CA LEU A 32 -10.55 13.27 4.91
C LEU A 32 -11.89 13.67 5.52
N ASP A 33 -12.98 13.35 4.83
CA ASP A 33 -14.32 13.69 5.24
C ASP A 33 -15.29 12.53 4.98
N GLY A 34 -15.69 11.84 6.07
CA GLY A 34 -16.72 10.81 6.05
C GLY A 34 -16.38 9.54 5.25
N VAL A 35 -15.10 9.14 5.19
CA VAL A 35 -14.66 7.95 4.45
C VAL A 35 -15.18 6.68 5.11
N SER A 36 -15.89 5.83 4.34
CA SER A 36 -16.37 4.52 4.78
C SER A 36 -15.92 3.46 3.77
N ILE A 37 -15.19 2.44 4.25
CA ILE A 37 -14.65 1.34 3.43
C ILE A 37 -14.58 0.09 4.31
N ASP A 38 -15.11 -1.03 3.82
CA ASP A 38 -14.87 -2.36 4.39
C ASP A 38 -13.86 -3.11 3.52
N ILE A 39 -12.83 -3.72 4.13
CA ILE A 39 -11.81 -4.52 3.45
C ILE A 39 -11.85 -5.94 4.02
N ALA A 40 -12.03 -6.92 3.14
CA ALA A 40 -12.07 -8.31 3.54
C ALA A 40 -10.69 -8.88 3.87
N GLY A 41 -10.64 -9.95 4.68
CA GLY A 41 -9.38 -10.68 4.92
C GLY A 41 -8.80 -11.23 3.63
N GLY A 42 -7.48 -11.05 3.40
CA GLY A 42 -6.77 -11.48 2.19
C GLY A 42 -7.07 -10.66 0.92
N GLU A 43 -7.92 -9.64 1.00
CA GLU A 43 -8.21 -8.77 -0.13
C GLU A 43 -7.04 -7.82 -0.42
N PHE A 44 -6.78 -7.56 -1.69
CA PHE A 44 -5.85 -6.52 -2.14
C PHE A 44 -6.66 -5.33 -2.67
N VAL A 45 -6.73 -4.26 -1.91
CA VAL A 45 -7.45 -3.03 -2.27
C VAL A 45 -6.46 -1.94 -2.68
N ALA A 46 -6.62 -1.39 -3.87
CA ALA A 46 -5.88 -0.20 -4.29
C ALA A 46 -6.72 1.07 -4.04
N ILE A 47 -6.10 2.09 -3.48
CA ILE A 47 -6.69 3.41 -3.28
C ILE A 47 -6.03 4.38 -4.26
N VAL A 48 -6.83 4.93 -5.16
CA VAL A 48 -6.38 5.82 -6.23
C VAL A 48 -7.06 7.17 -6.12
N GLY A 49 -6.33 8.24 -6.40
CA GLY A 49 -6.86 9.61 -6.37
C GLY A 49 -5.77 10.63 -6.62
N PRO A 50 -6.11 11.92 -6.82
CA PRO A 50 -5.15 12.98 -7.09
C PRO A 50 -4.16 13.18 -5.93
N SER A 51 -3.05 13.87 -6.20
CA SER A 51 -2.08 14.23 -5.17
C SER A 51 -2.73 15.07 -4.09
N GLY A 52 -2.33 14.86 -2.83
CA GLY A 52 -2.84 15.61 -1.70
C GLY A 52 -4.30 15.34 -1.29
N CYS A 53 -5.01 14.38 -1.89
CA CYS A 53 -6.41 14.06 -1.55
C CYS A 53 -6.58 13.30 -0.21
N GLY A 54 -5.49 12.88 0.45
CA GLY A 54 -5.58 12.23 1.77
C GLY A 54 -5.27 10.75 1.80
N LYS A 55 -4.83 10.11 0.71
CA LYS A 55 -4.51 8.67 0.63
C LYS A 55 -3.51 8.21 1.70
N SER A 56 -2.38 8.89 1.81
CA SER A 56 -1.37 8.59 2.85
C SER A 56 -1.90 8.85 4.26
N THR A 57 -2.81 9.82 4.42
CA THR A 57 -3.49 10.06 5.71
C THR A 57 -4.36 8.88 6.08
N LEU A 58 -5.11 8.33 5.10
CA LEU A 58 -5.95 7.16 5.30
C LEU A 58 -5.13 5.93 5.70
N LEU A 59 -4.00 5.67 5.03
CA LEU A 59 -3.09 4.59 5.44
C LEU A 59 -2.56 4.77 6.86
N ARG A 60 -2.18 5.99 7.25
CA ARG A 60 -1.68 6.27 8.60
C ARG A 60 -2.76 6.12 9.67
N LEU A 61 -4.03 6.36 9.36
CA LEU A 61 -5.16 6.07 10.24
C LEU A 61 -5.35 4.56 10.42
N ILE A 62 -5.30 3.77 9.34
CA ILE A 62 -5.35 2.31 9.40
C ILE A 62 -4.14 1.75 10.17
N ALA A 63 -2.95 2.34 9.98
CA ALA A 63 -1.75 1.95 10.74
C ALA A 63 -1.78 2.32 12.22
N GLY A 64 -2.79 3.05 12.70
CA GLY A 64 -2.86 3.56 14.07
C GLY A 64 -1.85 4.68 14.37
N LEU A 65 -1.19 5.23 13.34
CA LEU A 65 -0.23 6.34 13.49
C LEU A 65 -0.93 7.69 13.72
N TYR A 66 -2.18 7.80 13.27
CA TYR A 66 -3.05 8.93 13.55
C TYR A 66 -4.36 8.45 14.15
N ALA A 67 -4.93 9.22 15.06
CA ALA A 67 -6.31 9.05 15.48
C ALA A 67 -7.25 9.81 14.53
N PRO A 68 -8.42 9.26 14.16
CA PRO A 68 -9.44 10.01 13.43
C PRO A 68 -9.98 11.17 14.27
N THR A 69 -10.46 12.24 13.62
CA THR A 69 -11.17 13.33 14.27
C THR A 69 -12.68 13.09 14.32
N GLY A 70 -13.18 12.18 13.50
CA GLY A 70 -14.55 11.70 13.48
C GLY A 70 -14.61 10.32 12.88
N GLY A 71 -15.66 9.54 13.20
CA GLY A 71 -15.82 8.16 12.77
C GLY A 71 -14.90 7.18 13.51
N THR A 72 -14.85 5.93 13.02
CA THR A 72 -14.08 4.83 13.64
C THR A 72 -13.25 4.08 12.61
N VAL A 73 -12.10 3.56 13.05
CA VAL A 73 -11.25 2.60 12.32
C VAL A 73 -11.15 1.35 13.18
N GLU A 74 -11.64 0.24 12.66
CA GLU A 74 -11.67 -1.04 13.35
C GLU A 74 -10.82 -2.05 12.56
N ILE A 75 -9.93 -2.78 13.26
CA ILE A 75 -9.14 -3.85 12.70
C ILE A 75 -9.48 -5.13 13.46
N GLN A 76 -9.91 -6.16 12.74
CA GLN A 76 -10.12 -7.47 13.32
C GLN A 76 -8.78 -8.19 13.42
N GLU A 77 -8.19 -8.19 14.60
CA GLU A 77 -6.94 -8.89 14.87
C GLU A 77 -7.15 -10.39 14.99
N SER A 78 -6.18 -11.17 14.49
CA SER A 78 -6.17 -12.63 14.68
C SER A 78 -5.47 -13.00 15.98
N ALA A 79 -5.86 -14.13 16.56
CA ALA A 79 -5.27 -14.61 17.82
C ALA A 79 -3.87 -15.24 17.64
N ASP A 80 -3.29 -15.22 16.43
CA ASP A 80 -2.03 -15.90 16.10
C ASP A 80 -0.76 -15.11 16.45
N GLY A 81 -0.90 -13.91 17.04
CA GLY A 81 0.21 -13.07 17.51
C GLY A 81 1.02 -12.39 16.41
N ARG A 82 0.53 -12.39 15.16
CA ARG A 82 1.11 -11.56 14.09
C ARG A 82 0.87 -10.07 14.38
N PRO A 83 1.74 -9.15 13.90
CA PRO A 83 1.44 -7.75 14.01
C PRO A 83 0.21 -7.42 13.16
N PRO A 84 -0.73 -6.60 13.68
CA PRO A 84 -1.93 -6.25 12.94
C PRO A 84 -1.60 -5.54 11.63
N THR A 85 -0.59 -4.67 11.61
CA THR A 85 -0.18 -3.93 10.41
C THR A 85 1.35 -3.87 10.25
N ALA A 86 1.82 -3.77 9.01
CA ALA A 86 3.14 -3.25 8.67
C ALA A 86 3.02 -2.27 7.51
N MET A 87 3.84 -1.21 7.51
CA MET A 87 3.75 -0.14 6.53
C MET A 87 5.03 0.01 5.71
N VAL A 88 4.87 0.11 4.40
CA VAL A 88 5.88 0.55 3.45
C VAL A 88 5.61 2.02 3.16
N PHE A 89 6.55 2.89 3.50
CA PHE A 89 6.42 4.35 3.34
C PHE A 89 6.87 4.79 1.94
N GLN A 90 6.34 5.88 1.47
CA GLN A 90 6.72 6.54 0.22
C GLN A 90 8.22 6.94 0.24
N GLU A 91 8.66 7.59 1.31
CA GLU A 91 10.08 7.75 1.62
C GLU A 91 10.56 6.46 2.28
N HIS A 92 11.65 5.89 1.81
CA HIS A 92 12.12 4.54 2.20
C HIS A 92 12.20 4.29 3.71
N ALA A 93 12.28 5.35 4.53
CA ALA A 93 12.30 5.33 6.00
C ALA A 93 13.24 4.26 6.60
N LEU A 94 14.37 3.99 5.94
CA LEU A 94 15.40 3.08 6.43
C LEU A 94 16.23 3.76 7.52
N PHE A 95 16.63 2.99 8.53
CA PHE A 95 17.57 3.44 9.54
C PHE A 95 18.97 3.59 8.92
N PRO A 96 19.51 4.80 8.74
CA PRO A 96 20.74 5.01 7.99
C PRO A 96 21.98 4.45 8.70
N TRP A 97 21.90 4.26 10.02
CA TRP A 97 22.97 3.69 10.86
C TRP A 97 22.94 2.15 10.97
N LEU A 98 21.93 1.50 10.39
CA LEU A 98 21.83 0.04 10.34
C LEU A 98 22.17 -0.48 8.94
N THR A 99 22.76 -1.67 8.88
CA THR A 99 22.91 -2.38 7.60
C THR A 99 21.57 -2.75 7.01
N VAL A 100 21.54 -3.15 5.75
CA VAL A 100 20.33 -3.63 5.05
C VAL A 100 19.69 -4.80 5.79
N ARG A 101 20.48 -5.82 6.15
CA ARG A 101 20.01 -6.96 6.94
C ARG A 101 19.46 -6.51 8.30
N ALA A 102 20.18 -5.63 9.00
CA ALA A 102 19.74 -5.14 10.30
C ALA A 102 18.44 -4.31 10.23
N ASN A 103 18.21 -3.55 9.15
CA ASN A 103 16.96 -2.87 8.88
C ASN A 103 15.79 -3.86 8.77
N VAL A 104 15.97 -4.96 8.02
CA VAL A 104 14.94 -5.98 7.84
C VAL A 104 14.70 -6.78 9.14
N MET A 105 15.74 -7.05 9.90
CA MET A 105 15.66 -7.73 11.20
C MET A 105 14.94 -6.91 12.27
N PHE A 106 14.88 -5.59 12.14
CA PHE A 106 14.46 -4.67 13.20
C PHE A 106 13.07 -5.00 13.78
N GLY A 107 12.07 -5.19 12.93
CA GLY A 107 10.71 -5.53 13.37
C GLY A 107 10.64 -6.87 14.11
N PRO A 108 11.09 -7.99 13.52
CA PRO A 108 11.14 -9.28 14.20
C PRO A 108 11.91 -9.25 15.54
N ARG A 109 13.05 -8.55 15.59
CA ARG A 109 13.84 -8.43 16.83
C ARG A 109 13.08 -7.72 17.95
N ASN A 110 12.38 -6.64 17.64
CA ASN A 110 11.56 -5.90 18.62
C ASN A 110 10.39 -6.72 19.16
N ARG A 111 9.96 -7.73 18.42
CA ARG A 111 8.92 -8.69 18.83
C ARG A 111 9.48 -9.94 19.56
N GLY A 112 10.76 -9.91 19.95
CA GLY A 112 11.38 -10.99 20.72
C GLY A 112 11.88 -12.17 19.88
N VAL A 113 11.82 -12.14 18.55
CA VAL A 113 12.41 -13.18 17.69
C VAL A 113 13.91 -13.25 17.93
N SER A 114 14.48 -14.43 18.09
CA SER A 114 15.92 -14.60 18.32
C SER A 114 16.76 -13.96 17.20
N LYS A 115 18.00 -13.55 17.50
CA LYS A 115 18.88 -12.91 16.50
C LYS A 115 19.09 -13.82 15.29
N ARG A 116 19.26 -15.13 15.51
CA ARG A 116 19.46 -16.12 14.46
C ARG A 116 18.21 -16.23 13.56
N ALA A 117 17.04 -16.45 14.15
CA ALA A 117 15.79 -16.57 13.39
C ALA A 117 15.44 -15.26 12.64
N ALA A 118 15.67 -14.08 13.25
CA ALA A 118 15.47 -12.81 12.59
C ALA A 118 16.43 -12.59 11.39
N ALA A 119 17.67 -13.09 11.49
CA ALA A 119 18.62 -13.05 10.38
C ALA A 119 18.18 -13.97 9.23
N GLU A 120 17.76 -15.19 9.53
CA GLU A 120 17.22 -16.15 8.55
C GLU A 120 16.00 -15.57 7.81
N LEU A 121 15.06 -14.96 8.54
CA LEU A 121 13.91 -14.25 7.96
C LEU A 121 14.35 -13.08 7.07
N ALA A 122 15.31 -12.27 7.54
CA ALA A 122 15.80 -11.12 6.78
C ALA A 122 16.48 -11.56 5.48
N ASP A 123 17.35 -12.56 5.55
CA ASP A 123 18.06 -13.07 4.38
C ASP A 123 17.10 -13.67 3.36
N ALA A 124 16.07 -14.41 3.80
CA ALA A 124 15.02 -14.93 2.92
C ALA A 124 14.28 -13.79 2.18
N GLN A 125 13.88 -12.73 2.89
CA GLN A 125 13.18 -11.58 2.27
C GLN A 125 14.11 -10.78 1.36
N LEU A 126 15.38 -10.62 1.71
CA LEU A 126 16.36 -9.95 0.85
C LEU A 126 16.64 -10.73 -0.42
N VAL A 127 16.74 -12.05 -0.37
CA VAL A 127 16.87 -12.91 -1.56
C VAL A 127 15.64 -12.75 -2.47
N ARG A 128 14.43 -12.80 -1.89
CA ARG A 128 13.17 -12.61 -2.63
C ARG A 128 13.10 -11.26 -3.34
N MET A 129 13.65 -10.20 -2.73
CA MET A 129 13.73 -8.86 -3.33
C MET A 129 14.97 -8.67 -4.25
N GLY A 130 15.73 -9.73 -4.55
CA GLY A 130 16.94 -9.65 -5.38
C GLY A 130 18.10 -8.90 -4.72
N LEU A 131 18.12 -8.83 -3.39
CA LEU A 131 19.09 -8.08 -2.59
C LEU A 131 19.98 -8.97 -1.69
N GLY A 132 19.99 -10.29 -1.86
CA GLY A 132 20.69 -11.23 -0.98
C GLY A 132 22.17 -10.87 -0.73
N ARG A 133 22.89 -10.39 -1.76
CA ARG A 133 24.30 -10.00 -1.64
C ARG A 133 24.54 -8.62 -0.97
N PHE A 134 23.49 -7.86 -0.71
CA PHE A 134 23.60 -6.49 -0.17
C PHE A 134 23.28 -6.42 1.33
N GLY A 135 23.13 -7.54 2.03
CA GLY A 135 22.75 -7.59 3.43
C GLY A 135 23.63 -6.78 4.38
N ASP A 136 24.95 -6.74 4.11
CA ASP A 136 25.92 -6.05 4.94
C ASP A 136 26.20 -4.59 4.51
N TYR A 137 25.54 -4.12 3.43
CA TYR A 137 25.62 -2.74 2.97
C TYR A 137 24.76 -1.82 3.84
N PHE A 138 25.10 -0.52 3.83
CA PHE A 138 24.31 0.52 4.47
C PHE A 138 23.38 1.21 3.45
N PRO A 139 22.27 1.84 3.89
CA PRO A 139 21.32 2.48 2.99
C PRO A 139 21.93 3.52 2.05
N HIS A 140 22.94 4.28 2.49
CA HIS A 140 23.61 5.28 1.63
C HIS A 140 24.38 4.67 0.44
N GLN A 141 24.68 3.38 0.47
CA GLN A 141 25.35 2.65 -0.60
C GLN A 141 24.40 2.06 -1.65
N LEU A 142 23.09 2.23 -1.47
CA LEU A 142 22.06 1.67 -2.32
C LEU A 142 21.43 2.73 -3.24
N SER A 143 20.99 2.30 -4.43
CA SER A 143 20.12 3.11 -5.29
C SER A 143 18.74 3.32 -4.65
N GLY A 144 17.96 4.29 -5.13
CA GLY A 144 16.60 4.54 -4.66
C GLY A 144 15.71 3.29 -4.75
N GLY A 145 15.74 2.59 -5.88
CA GLY A 145 14.96 1.36 -6.07
C GLY A 145 15.40 0.21 -5.17
N MET A 146 16.71 0.10 -4.86
CA MET A 146 17.19 -0.87 -3.88
C MET A 146 16.69 -0.54 -2.46
N LYS A 147 16.73 0.73 -2.05
CA LYS A 147 16.19 1.19 -0.76
C LYS A 147 14.71 0.85 -0.63
N GLN A 148 13.93 1.04 -1.70
CA GLN A 148 12.50 0.71 -1.71
C GLN A 148 12.28 -0.79 -1.50
N ARG A 149 13.03 -1.63 -2.22
CA ARG A 149 12.97 -3.09 -2.03
C ARG A 149 13.36 -3.54 -0.61
N VAL A 150 14.32 -2.87 0.02
CA VAL A 150 14.63 -3.10 1.46
C VAL A 150 13.46 -2.71 2.35
N GLY A 151 12.77 -1.60 2.06
CA GLY A 151 11.56 -1.18 2.80
C GLY A 151 10.44 -2.22 2.72
N ILE A 152 10.21 -2.79 1.53
CA ILE A 152 9.23 -3.87 1.33
C ILE A 152 9.67 -5.13 2.08
N ALA A 153 10.95 -5.56 1.94
CA ALA A 153 11.49 -6.71 2.66
C ALA A 153 11.34 -6.56 4.18
N ARG A 154 11.57 -5.35 4.73
CA ARG A 154 11.41 -5.04 6.15
C ARG A 154 9.96 -5.19 6.63
N ALA A 155 9.00 -4.75 5.83
CA ALA A 155 7.58 -4.90 6.15
C ALA A 155 7.16 -6.37 6.12
N LEU A 156 7.55 -7.11 5.08
CA LEU A 156 7.24 -8.53 4.90
C LEU A 156 7.88 -9.44 5.95
N ALA A 157 9.10 -9.12 6.41
CA ALA A 157 9.79 -9.89 7.45
C ALA A 157 9.02 -9.92 8.77
N GLN A 158 8.11 -8.99 8.99
CA GLN A 158 7.25 -8.95 10.17
C GLN A 158 6.08 -9.94 10.08
N ASN A 159 5.78 -10.49 8.90
CA ASN A 159 4.62 -11.33 8.63
C ASN A 159 3.31 -10.70 9.12
N PRO A 160 2.97 -9.49 8.65
CA PRO A 160 1.80 -8.75 9.14
C PRO A 160 0.49 -9.36 8.66
N GLU A 161 -0.61 -9.09 9.37
CA GLU A 161 -1.95 -9.44 8.91
C GLU A 161 -2.42 -8.51 7.79
N ILE A 162 -2.05 -7.23 7.89
CA ILE A 162 -2.37 -6.20 6.92
C ILE A 162 -1.09 -5.50 6.48
N LEU A 163 -0.84 -5.49 5.17
CA LEU A 163 0.26 -4.78 4.55
C LEU A 163 -0.23 -3.45 3.97
N LEU A 164 0.30 -2.35 4.47
CA LEU A 164 -0.02 -1.00 4.02
C LEU A 164 1.11 -0.47 3.14
N MET A 165 0.83 -0.04 1.92
CA MET A 165 1.83 0.45 0.99
C MET A 165 1.47 1.86 0.49
N ASP A 166 2.32 2.84 0.82
CA ASP A 166 2.16 4.25 0.44
C ASP A 166 3.05 4.57 -0.75
N GLU A 167 2.49 4.59 -1.96
CA GLU A 167 3.17 4.82 -3.24
C GLU A 167 4.52 4.08 -3.39
N PRO A 168 4.57 2.76 -3.14
CA PRO A 168 5.83 2.04 -2.98
C PRO A 168 6.67 1.96 -4.26
N LEU A 169 6.10 2.29 -5.41
CA LEU A 169 6.77 2.19 -6.71
C LEU A 169 6.98 3.55 -7.40
N GLY A 170 6.56 4.65 -6.77
CA GLY A 170 6.57 5.98 -7.37
C GLY A 170 7.96 6.49 -7.77
N ALA A 171 9.00 6.15 -7.00
CA ALA A 171 10.37 6.61 -7.23
C ALA A 171 11.22 5.69 -8.14
N LEU A 172 10.60 4.67 -8.77
CA LEU A 172 11.31 3.69 -9.59
C LEU A 172 11.25 4.03 -11.08
N ASP A 173 12.32 3.67 -11.80
CA ASP A 173 12.28 3.62 -13.27
C ASP A 173 11.27 2.57 -13.77
N ALA A 174 10.86 2.70 -15.03
CA ALA A 174 9.79 1.88 -15.60
C ALA A 174 10.09 0.37 -15.58
N GLN A 175 11.33 -0.03 -15.84
CA GLN A 175 11.70 -1.45 -15.91
C GLN A 175 11.72 -2.08 -14.50
N THR A 176 12.37 -1.41 -13.56
CA THR A 176 12.40 -1.84 -12.14
C THR A 176 11.00 -1.88 -11.54
N ARG A 177 10.14 -0.91 -11.89
CA ARG A 177 8.74 -0.87 -11.46
C ARG A 177 7.97 -2.10 -11.95
N THR A 178 8.08 -2.44 -13.23
CA THR A 178 7.42 -3.62 -13.80
C THR A 178 7.83 -4.90 -13.08
N LEU A 179 9.13 -5.13 -12.91
CA LEU A 179 9.63 -6.31 -12.19
C LEU A 179 9.12 -6.38 -10.76
N LEU A 180 9.07 -5.24 -10.06
CA LEU A 180 8.62 -5.22 -8.67
C LEU A 180 7.09 -5.42 -8.55
N GLN A 181 6.32 -4.96 -9.52
CA GLN A 181 4.88 -5.26 -9.60
C GLN A 181 4.63 -6.76 -9.77
N GLU A 182 5.41 -7.44 -10.60
CA GLU A 182 5.34 -8.89 -10.77
C GLU A 182 5.70 -9.61 -9.46
N GLN A 183 6.75 -9.19 -8.77
CA GLN A 183 7.13 -9.73 -7.46
C GLN A 183 6.04 -9.52 -6.39
N ILE A 184 5.37 -8.36 -6.37
CA ILE A 184 4.25 -8.10 -5.46
C ILE A 184 3.06 -9.02 -5.79
N LEU A 185 2.80 -9.24 -7.08
CA LEU A 185 1.73 -10.14 -7.51
C LEU A 185 2.01 -11.61 -7.12
N GLU A 186 3.25 -12.08 -7.27
CA GLU A 186 3.69 -13.41 -6.81
C GLU A 186 3.53 -13.56 -5.30
N LEU A 187 4.00 -12.57 -4.52
CA LEU A 187 3.84 -12.52 -3.08
C LEU A 187 2.38 -12.66 -2.64
N ARG A 188 1.50 -11.96 -3.32
CA ARG A 188 0.06 -12.02 -3.07
C ARG A 188 -0.50 -13.43 -3.28
N GLN A 189 -0.05 -14.15 -4.31
CA GLN A 189 -0.53 -15.49 -4.65
C GLN A 189 -0.08 -16.57 -3.64
N GLU A 190 1.08 -16.39 -3.02
CA GLU A 190 1.64 -17.41 -2.11
C GLU A 190 1.00 -17.40 -0.72
N THR A 191 0.93 -16.25 -0.07
CA THR A 191 0.49 -16.13 1.34
C THR A 191 -0.03 -14.74 1.66
N GLY A 192 -0.65 -14.07 0.67
CA GLY A 192 -0.87 -12.63 0.71
C GLY A 192 -1.59 -12.13 1.96
N PRO A 193 -0.98 -11.22 2.74
CA PRO A 193 -1.71 -10.47 3.76
C PRO A 193 -2.81 -9.64 3.10
N THR A 194 -3.83 -9.28 3.88
CA THR A 194 -4.73 -8.20 3.44
C THR A 194 -3.88 -7.00 3.06
N THR A 195 -4.07 -6.43 1.87
CA THR A 195 -3.18 -5.35 1.39
C THR A 195 -3.97 -4.11 1.05
N VAL A 196 -3.53 -2.96 1.58
CA VAL A 196 -4.02 -1.64 1.18
C VAL A 196 -2.90 -0.91 0.47
N TYR A 197 -3.08 -0.66 -0.81
CA TYR A 197 -2.08 -0.12 -1.71
C TYR A 197 -2.49 1.26 -2.21
N VAL A 198 -1.75 2.28 -1.85
CA VAL A 198 -1.97 3.65 -2.34
C VAL A 198 -1.08 3.89 -3.55
N THR A 199 -1.68 4.39 -4.62
CA THR A 199 -0.97 4.83 -5.83
C THR A 199 -1.75 5.94 -6.55
N HIS A 200 -1.07 6.67 -7.42
CA HIS A 200 -1.69 7.55 -8.42
C HIS A 200 -1.72 6.92 -9.83
N ALA A 201 -1.13 5.73 -9.99
CA ALA A 201 -1.06 5.02 -11.27
C ALA A 201 -2.23 4.02 -11.40
N ILE A 202 -3.15 4.31 -12.32
CA ILE A 202 -4.34 3.47 -12.58
C ILE A 202 -3.93 2.06 -12.99
N ASP A 203 -2.93 1.94 -13.87
CA ASP A 203 -2.48 0.65 -14.38
C ASP A 203 -1.87 -0.24 -13.28
N GLU A 204 -1.19 0.36 -12.29
CA GLU A 204 -0.71 -0.38 -11.11
C GLU A 204 -1.87 -0.93 -10.29
N ALA A 205 -2.87 -0.08 -10.03
CA ALA A 205 -4.04 -0.46 -9.26
C ALA A 205 -4.79 -1.63 -9.91
N ILE A 206 -5.06 -1.54 -11.22
CA ILE A 206 -5.74 -2.61 -11.96
C ILE A 206 -4.90 -3.89 -12.01
N PHE A 207 -3.58 -3.76 -12.17
CA PHE A 207 -2.69 -4.91 -12.29
C PHE A 207 -2.59 -5.71 -10.98
N LEU A 208 -2.56 -5.02 -9.83
CA LEU A 208 -2.29 -5.63 -8.54
C LEU A 208 -3.55 -5.96 -7.72
N ALA A 209 -4.61 -5.17 -7.83
CA ALA A 209 -5.72 -5.22 -6.89
C ALA A 209 -6.88 -6.13 -7.31
N ASP A 210 -7.69 -6.53 -6.32
CA ASP A 210 -9.02 -7.12 -6.52
C ASP A 210 -10.07 -6.03 -6.69
N ARG A 211 -9.82 -4.87 -6.07
CA ARG A 211 -10.73 -3.75 -6.01
C ARG A 211 -9.97 -2.43 -5.98
N VAL A 212 -10.50 -1.44 -6.68
CA VAL A 212 -9.97 -0.08 -6.74
C VAL A 212 -10.96 0.90 -6.13
N VAL A 213 -10.55 1.56 -5.05
CA VAL A 213 -11.31 2.63 -4.40
C VAL A 213 -10.81 3.96 -4.91
N LEU A 214 -11.68 4.74 -5.54
CA LEU A 214 -11.37 6.06 -6.06
C LEU A 214 -11.68 7.14 -5.03
N MET A 215 -10.75 8.05 -4.83
CA MET A 215 -10.93 9.18 -3.91
C MET A 215 -11.11 10.50 -4.68
N THR A 216 -11.98 11.35 -4.13
CA THR A 216 -12.15 12.75 -4.61
C THR A 216 -10.90 13.58 -4.36
N ALA A 217 -10.79 14.74 -5.00
CA ALA A 217 -9.90 15.82 -4.55
C ALA A 217 -10.21 16.21 -3.09
N ARG A 218 -9.28 16.97 -2.46
CA ARG A 218 -9.44 17.40 -1.06
C ARG A 218 -10.71 18.24 -0.83
N PRO A 219 -11.50 17.92 0.23
CA PRO A 219 -11.32 16.85 1.21
C PRO A 219 -11.58 15.47 0.58
N GLY A 220 -10.69 14.49 0.93
CA GLY A 220 -10.79 13.14 0.38
C GLY A 220 -12.04 12.42 0.89
N ARG A 221 -12.86 11.95 -0.05
CA ARG A 221 -14.03 11.08 0.15
C ARG A 221 -13.94 9.90 -0.80
N VAL A 222 -14.63 8.83 -0.51
CA VAL A 222 -14.80 7.75 -1.49
C VAL A 222 -15.72 8.25 -2.59
N LYS A 223 -15.24 8.18 -3.83
CA LYS A 223 -16.00 8.55 -5.02
C LYS A 223 -16.66 7.32 -5.65
N GLU A 224 -15.86 6.29 -5.87
CA GLU A 224 -16.30 5.03 -6.48
C GLU A 224 -15.53 3.86 -5.87
N ASP A 225 -16.12 2.68 -5.94
CA ASP A 225 -15.56 1.42 -5.45
C ASP A 225 -15.75 0.35 -6.54
N ILE A 226 -14.68 0.02 -7.26
CA ILE A 226 -14.71 -0.72 -8.53
C ILE A 226 -14.04 -2.07 -8.34
N LEU A 227 -14.74 -3.16 -8.62
CA LEU A 227 -14.17 -4.50 -8.67
C LEU A 227 -13.30 -4.67 -9.93
N VAL A 228 -12.13 -5.26 -9.75
CA VAL A 228 -11.22 -5.59 -10.86
C VAL A 228 -11.52 -7.02 -11.33
N ASP A 229 -12.48 -7.14 -12.25
CA ASP A 229 -12.84 -8.42 -12.86
C ASP A 229 -12.13 -8.58 -14.22
N LEU A 230 -10.94 -9.19 -14.17
CA LEU A 230 -10.12 -9.46 -15.36
C LEU A 230 -10.02 -10.97 -15.62
N PRO A 231 -9.99 -11.39 -16.89
CA PRO A 231 -10.02 -12.81 -17.26
C PRO A 231 -8.78 -13.59 -16.82
N SER A 232 -7.68 -12.89 -16.55
CA SER A 232 -6.41 -13.48 -16.13
C SER A 232 -5.65 -12.55 -15.18
N SER A 233 -4.61 -13.06 -14.52
CA SER A 233 -3.64 -12.29 -13.76
C SER A 233 -2.24 -12.50 -14.35
N GLY A 234 -1.34 -11.53 -14.13
CA GLY A 234 0.04 -11.57 -14.59
C GLY A 234 0.33 -10.64 -15.77
N PRO A 235 1.58 -10.64 -16.28
CA PRO A 235 2.07 -9.62 -17.22
C PRO A 235 1.24 -9.45 -18.48
N GLY A 236 0.68 -10.55 -19.03
CA GLY A 236 -0.12 -10.53 -20.26
C GLY A 236 -1.45 -9.80 -20.15
N VAL A 237 -1.97 -9.58 -18.94
CA VAL A 237 -3.29 -8.93 -18.75
C VAL A 237 -3.33 -7.48 -19.23
N ARG A 238 -2.19 -6.78 -19.22
CA ARG A 238 -2.10 -5.38 -19.68
C ARG A 238 -2.39 -5.20 -21.17
N GLY A 239 -2.22 -6.25 -21.98
CA GLY A 239 -2.52 -6.26 -23.40
C GLY A 239 -3.97 -6.60 -23.74
N THR A 240 -4.84 -6.83 -22.75
CA THR A 240 -6.23 -7.21 -22.98
C THR A 240 -7.14 -6.01 -23.17
N ALA A 241 -8.22 -6.19 -23.94
CA ALA A 241 -9.25 -5.16 -24.14
C ALA A 241 -9.96 -4.80 -22.82
N GLU A 242 -10.15 -5.77 -21.94
CA GLU A 242 -10.76 -5.59 -20.63
C GLU A 242 -9.93 -4.69 -19.73
N PHE A 243 -8.61 -4.85 -19.73
CA PHE A 243 -7.70 -3.97 -18.99
C PHE A 243 -7.78 -2.53 -19.49
N ALA A 244 -7.72 -2.34 -20.82
CA ALA A 244 -7.81 -1.03 -21.44
C ALA A 244 -9.17 -0.35 -21.15
N ARG A 245 -10.28 -1.11 -21.22
CA ARG A 245 -11.62 -0.62 -20.90
C ARG A 245 -11.72 -0.17 -19.44
N LEU A 246 -11.23 -0.98 -18.49
CA LEU A 246 -11.26 -0.65 -17.07
C LEU A 246 -10.37 0.55 -16.74
N SER A 247 -9.18 0.64 -17.38
CA SER A 247 -8.30 1.81 -17.25
C SER A 247 -8.98 3.10 -17.72
N GLN A 248 -9.67 3.06 -18.85
CA GLN A 248 -10.42 4.21 -19.38
C GLN A 248 -11.62 4.57 -18.48
N GLU A 249 -12.33 3.59 -17.95
CA GLU A 249 -13.46 3.78 -17.02
C GLU A 249 -12.98 4.51 -15.75
N ILE A 250 -11.92 4.02 -15.12
CA ILE A 250 -11.33 4.63 -13.93
C ILE A 250 -10.83 6.05 -14.23
N TRP A 251 -10.17 6.25 -15.38
CA TRP A 251 -9.72 7.59 -15.79
C TRP A 251 -10.89 8.57 -15.93
N ASN A 252 -11.99 8.15 -16.54
CA ASN A 252 -13.17 9.00 -16.71
C ASN A 252 -13.75 9.44 -15.35
N HIS A 253 -13.75 8.56 -14.35
CA HIS A 253 -14.16 8.92 -12.99
C HIS A 253 -13.17 9.87 -12.31
N LEU A 254 -11.87 9.73 -12.54
CA LEU A 254 -10.85 10.53 -11.87
C LEU A 254 -10.57 11.87 -12.52
N ARG A 255 -10.85 12.02 -13.81
CA ARG A 255 -10.45 13.20 -14.59
C ARG A 255 -10.89 14.52 -13.94
N ALA A 256 -12.15 14.64 -13.57
CA ALA A 256 -12.67 15.84 -12.93
C ALA A 256 -11.99 16.16 -11.59
N GLU A 257 -11.63 15.11 -10.81
CA GLU A 257 -10.94 15.26 -9.54
C GLU A 257 -9.48 15.71 -9.72
N VAL A 258 -8.81 15.21 -10.76
CA VAL A 258 -7.45 15.66 -11.11
C VAL A 258 -7.47 17.13 -11.57
N GLU A 259 -8.42 17.50 -12.42
CA GLU A 259 -8.59 18.89 -12.87
C GLU A 259 -8.90 19.82 -11.69
N ALA A 260 -9.76 19.42 -10.76
CA ALA A 260 -10.08 20.17 -9.55
C ALA A 260 -8.86 20.34 -8.63
N ALA A 261 -8.06 19.27 -8.45
CA ALA A 261 -6.83 19.33 -7.64
C ALA A 261 -5.80 20.31 -8.25
N MET A 262 -5.58 20.26 -9.57
CA MET A 262 -4.68 21.18 -10.28
C MET A 262 -5.14 22.64 -10.17
N ALA A 263 -6.43 22.89 -10.28
CA ALA A 263 -6.99 24.23 -10.13
C ALA A 263 -6.78 24.79 -8.70
N ALA A 264 -6.93 23.93 -7.69
CA ALA A 264 -6.71 24.30 -6.29
C ALA A 264 -5.23 24.60 -5.97
N GLU A 265 -4.28 23.90 -6.59
CA GLU A 265 -2.84 24.16 -6.46
C GLU A 265 -2.38 25.44 -7.15
N SER A 266 -3.10 25.87 -8.20
CA SER A 266 -2.80 27.07 -8.98
C SER A 266 -3.44 28.34 -8.42
N ALA A 267 -4.30 28.23 -7.41
CA ALA A 267 -4.92 29.37 -6.75
C ALA A 267 -3.89 30.09 -5.85
N PRO A 268 -3.79 31.46 -5.92
CA PRO A 268 -2.77 32.24 -5.21
C PRO A 268 -2.91 32.23 -3.68
#